data_5cf1f60e24c8a8cd2cd4e837cc32a6eb
#
_entry.id   5cf1f60e24c8a8cd2cd4e837cc32a6eb
#
_cell.length_a   1.000
_cell.length_b   1.000
_cell.length_c   1.000
_cell.angle_alpha   90.00
_cell.angle_beta   90.00
_cell.angle_gamma   90.00
#
_symmetry.space_group_name_H-M   'P 1'
#
loop_
_entity.id
_entity.type
_entity.pdbx_description
1 polymer ?
#
loop_
_entity_poly.entity_id
_entity_poly.type
_entity_poly.pdbx_seq_one_letter_code
_entity_poly.pdbx_strand_id
1 'polypeptide(L)'
;MEDHGYAYSVLEKLSFNRVAGTEDEKKAAQLLLSEIEQAGGKGELMEFPIPASTVTQEGMRIVSPYAREVETIGYGRSGSLPEGGKTLKFYYAERGVAEDYVGMDDLSDTAVMVNSISYEAYRLLCEKHAAAFIVMRGFHYDTLETANAYRKNLGDEKIRLGRIPGFMISAKDATEMVRDGVETVHLTLVQNEFEATSRNVLAVIPGTEYPEESIALTAHYDSVPV
;
A
#
# COMPACT_ATOMS: atom_id res chain seq x y z
N MET A 1 -26.37 -15.44 -28.03
CA MET A 1 -26.66 -15.58 -26.58
C MET A 1 -25.37 -15.29 -25.87
N GLU A 2 -25.30 -14.16 -25.19
CA GLU A 2 -24.14 -13.83 -24.34
C GLU A 2 -24.09 -14.85 -23.21
N ASP A 3 -23.02 -15.60 -23.14
CA ASP A 3 -22.84 -16.60 -22.09
C ASP A 3 -22.31 -15.92 -20.82
N HIS A 4 -23.21 -15.18 -20.16
CA HIS A 4 -22.90 -14.55 -18.87
C HIS A 4 -22.46 -15.61 -17.81
N GLY A 5 -22.79 -16.89 -18.03
CA GLY A 5 -22.40 -18.00 -17.16
C GLY A 5 -20.91 -18.29 -17.19
N TYR A 6 -20.28 -18.23 -18.38
CA TYR A 6 -18.84 -18.49 -18.51
C TYR A 6 -18.00 -17.42 -17.82
N ALA A 7 -18.24 -16.13 -18.13
CA ALA A 7 -17.51 -15.04 -17.51
C ALA A 7 -17.64 -15.04 -15.98
N TYR A 8 -18.84 -15.30 -15.46
CA TYR A 8 -19.08 -15.42 -14.03
C TYR A 8 -18.31 -16.59 -13.42
N SER A 9 -18.29 -17.76 -14.07
CA SER A 9 -17.55 -18.93 -13.58
C SER A 9 -16.03 -18.68 -13.49
N VAL A 10 -15.47 -17.89 -14.41
CA VAL A 10 -14.06 -17.49 -14.35
C VAL A 10 -13.82 -16.53 -13.18
N LEU A 11 -14.74 -15.56 -12.95
CA LEU A 11 -14.66 -14.66 -11.79
C LEU A 11 -14.73 -15.44 -10.45
N GLU A 12 -15.60 -16.44 -10.34
CA GLU A 12 -15.67 -17.30 -9.14
C GLU A 12 -14.36 -18.05 -8.89
N LYS A 13 -13.73 -18.59 -9.94
CA LYS A 13 -12.41 -19.24 -9.85
C LYS A 13 -11.31 -18.28 -9.39
N LEU A 14 -11.44 -16.97 -9.67
CA LEU A 14 -10.52 -15.92 -9.29
C LEU A 14 -10.88 -15.25 -7.95
N SER A 15 -11.89 -15.73 -7.22
CA SER A 15 -12.34 -15.14 -5.95
C SER A 15 -11.42 -15.51 -4.77
N PHE A 16 -10.15 -15.10 -4.85
CA PHE A 16 -9.14 -15.24 -3.79
C PHE A 16 -8.12 -14.08 -3.88
N ASN A 17 -7.32 -13.88 -2.84
CA ASN A 17 -6.26 -12.87 -2.84
C ASN A 17 -5.22 -13.17 -3.91
N ARG A 18 -4.87 -12.15 -4.72
CA ARG A 18 -3.97 -12.26 -5.87
C ARG A 18 -2.99 -11.09 -5.90
N VAL A 19 -2.36 -10.84 -4.75
CA VAL A 19 -1.39 -9.73 -4.65
C VAL A 19 -0.21 -9.98 -5.58
N ALA A 20 0.14 -8.99 -6.38
CA ALA A 20 1.23 -9.09 -7.35
C ALA A 20 2.52 -9.60 -6.71
N GLY A 21 3.19 -10.54 -7.37
CA GLY A 21 4.43 -11.17 -6.90
C GLY A 21 4.25 -12.29 -5.87
N THR A 22 3.02 -12.71 -5.57
CA THR A 22 2.75 -13.84 -4.67
C THR A 22 2.49 -15.14 -5.44
N GLU A 23 2.53 -16.29 -4.74
CA GLU A 23 2.15 -17.58 -5.34
C GLU A 23 0.67 -17.62 -5.74
N ASP A 24 -0.20 -16.87 -5.05
CA ASP A 24 -1.61 -16.78 -5.42
C ASP A 24 -1.80 -15.96 -6.71
N GLU A 25 -1.02 -14.90 -6.95
CA GLU A 25 -1.01 -14.20 -8.24
C GLU A 25 -0.55 -15.15 -9.36
N LYS A 26 0.49 -15.93 -9.15
CA LYS A 26 0.97 -16.93 -10.10
C LYS A 26 -0.10 -18.00 -10.42
N LYS A 27 -0.81 -18.46 -9.40
CA LYS A 27 -1.94 -19.38 -9.59
C LYS A 27 -3.05 -18.76 -10.43
N ALA A 28 -3.37 -17.48 -10.20
CA ALA A 28 -4.36 -16.77 -11.02
C ALA A 28 -3.89 -16.61 -12.47
N ALA A 29 -2.62 -16.29 -12.71
CA ALA A 29 -2.04 -16.21 -14.03
C ALA A 29 -2.13 -17.55 -14.81
N GLN A 30 -1.82 -18.65 -14.13
CA GLN A 30 -1.92 -20.00 -14.70
C GLN A 30 -3.37 -20.39 -15.03
N LEU A 31 -4.32 -20.01 -14.15
CA LEU A 31 -5.74 -20.23 -14.39
C LEU A 31 -6.20 -19.48 -15.65
N LEU A 32 -5.86 -18.20 -15.77
CA LEU A 32 -6.21 -17.39 -16.95
C LEU A 32 -5.58 -17.94 -18.23
N LEU A 33 -4.33 -18.39 -18.17
CA LEU A 33 -3.66 -19.04 -19.31
C LEU A 33 -4.43 -20.30 -19.75
N SER A 34 -4.83 -21.13 -18.79
CA SER A 34 -5.63 -22.34 -19.07
C SER A 34 -7.01 -22.01 -19.68
N GLU A 35 -7.67 -20.94 -19.24
CA GLU A 35 -8.95 -20.51 -19.84
C GLU A 35 -8.77 -20.05 -21.29
N ILE A 36 -7.67 -19.34 -21.60
CA ILE A 36 -7.32 -18.95 -22.96
C ILE A 36 -7.11 -20.19 -23.85
N GLU A 37 -6.36 -21.18 -23.38
CA GLU A 37 -6.10 -22.43 -24.10
C GLU A 37 -7.37 -23.24 -24.34
N GLN A 38 -8.26 -23.35 -23.33
CA GLN A 38 -9.55 -24.01 -23.45
C GLN A 38 -10.47 -23.32 -24.47
N ALA A 39 -10.37 -22.01 -24.62
CA ALA A 39 -11.06 -21.23 -25.64
C ALA A 39 -10.43 -21.38 -27.04
N GLY A 40 -9.37 -22.18 -27.19
CA GLY A 40 -8.66 -22.39 -28.48
C GLY A 40 -7.64 -21.30 -28.82
N GLY A 41 -7.35 -20.38 -27.87
CA GLY A 41 -6.33 -19.37 -28.00
C GLY A 41 -4.92 -19.91 -27.72
N LYS A 42 -3.91 -19.11 -28.07
CA LYS A 42 -2.53 -19.31 -27.63
C LYS A 42 -2.17 -18.18 -26.69
N GLY A 43 -1.87 -18.53 -25.43
CA GLY A 43 -1.44 -17.59 -24.43
C GLY A 43 0.01 -17.82 -24.02
N GLU A 44 0.60 -16.82 -23.40
CA GLU A 44 1.91 -16.91 -22.76
C GLU A 44 1.93 -16.10 -21.46
N LEU A 45 2.84 -16.48 -20.55
CA LEU A 45 3.13 -15.74 -19.34
C LEU A 45 4.40 -14.92 -19.56
N MET A 46 4.30 -13.61 -19.40
CA MET A 46 5.43 -12.70 -19.47
C MET A 46 5.83 -12.34 -18.02
N GLU A 47 6.93 -12.90 -17.55
CA GLU A 47 7.44 -12.62 -16.21
C GLU A 47 8.26 -11.33 -16.18
N PHE A 48 8.13 -10.58 -15.08
CA PHE A 48 8.91 -9.37 -14.82
C PHE A 48 9.15 -9.17 -13.32
N PRO A 49 10.29 -8.56 -12.94
CA PRO A 49 10.58 -8.27 -11.54
C PRO A 49 9.75 -7.10 -11.03
N ILE A 50 9.32 -7.21 -9.78
CA ILE A 50 8.69 -6.11 -9.03
C ILE A 50 9.33 -5.97 -7.65
N PRO A 51 9.49 -4.76 -7.13
CA PRO A 51 9.94 -4.56 -5.77
C PRO A 51 8.83 -4.92 -4.78
N ALA A 52 9.17 -5.70 -3.77
CA ALA A 52 8.26 -6.16 -2.72
C ALA A 52 8.88 -5.94 -1.33
N SER A 53 8.05 -6.05 -0.31
CA SER A 53 8.52 -6.01 1.09
C SER A 53 7.66 -6.90 1.98
N THR A 54 8.30 -7.43 3.03
CA THR A 54 7.61 -8.10 4.13
C THR A 54 7.87 -7.33 5.42
N VAL A 55 6.82 -6.88 6.07
CA VAL A 55 6.89 -6.27 7.41
C VAL A 55 6.89 -7.40 8.43
N THR A 56 7.95 -7.45 9.25
CA THR A 56 8.16 -8.49 10.27
C THR A 56 7.79 -8.02 11.67
N GLN A 57 7.85 -6.70 11.91
CA GLN A 57 7.41 -6.09 13.17
C GLN A 57 6.76 -4.74 12.87
N GLU A 58 5.67 -4.47 13.53
CA GLU A 58 4.99 -3.17 13.49
C GLU A 58 4.26 -2.93 14.80
N GLY A 59 4.17 -1.67 15.21
CA GLY A 59 3.46 -1.28 16.42
C GLY A 59 3.44 0.22 16.62
N MET A 60 2.40 0.68 17.28
CA MET A 60 2.24 2.06 17.73
C MET A 60 1.67 2.06 19.15
N ARG A 61 2.31 2.83 20.03
CA ARG A 61 1.84 3.05 21.39
C ARG A 61 1.91 4.54 21.72
N ILE A 62 0.83 5.09 22.25
CA ILE A 62 0.84 6.41 22.88
C ILE A 62 1.65 6.33 24.16
N VAL A 63 2.53 7.30 24.38
CA VAL A 63 3.40 7.38 25.57
C VAL A 63 2.96 8.51 26.49
N SER A 64 2.59 9.67 25.93
CA SER A 64 2.12 10.86 26.66
C SER A 64 0.90 11.45 25.93
N PRO A 65 -0.12 11.92 26.68
CA PRO A 65 -0.22 12.06 28.15
C PRO A 65 -0.64 10.78 28.88
N TYR A 66 -0.97 9.71 28.19
CA TYR A 66 -1.35 8.41 28.73
C TYR A 66 -0.75 7.27 27.90
N ALA A 67 -0.72 6.07 28.46
CA ALA A 67 -0.22 4.90 27.75
C ALA A 67 -1.38 4.10 27.12
N ARG A 68 -1.34 3.88 25.79
CA ARG A 68 -2.32 3.08 25.04
C ARG A 68 -1.70 2.51 23.78
N GLU A 69 -1.93 1.23 23.53
CA GLU A 69 -1.64 0.62 22.22
C GLU A 69 -2.63 1.11 21.18
N VAL A 70 -2.15 1.39 19.97
CA VAL A 70 -2.94 1.80 18.81
C VAL A 70 -2.78 0.76 17.73
N GLU A 71 -3.90 0.23 17.25
CA GLU A 71 -3.89 -0.68 16.12
C GLU A 71 -3.33 0.02 14.88
N THR A 72 -2.33 -0.59 14.24
CA THR A 72 -1.62 0.05 13.14
C THR A 72 -1.18 -0.95 12.07
N ILE A 73 -1.06 -0.47 10.85
CA ILE A 73 -0.50 -1.19 9.71
C ILE A 73 0.68 -0.39 9.17
N GLY A 74 1.88 -0.97 9.16
CA GLY A 74 3.06 -0.34 8.59
C GLY A 74 3.00 -0.28 7.06
N TYR A 75 3.50 0.80 6.47
CA TYR A 75 3.67 0.90 5.02
C TYR A 75 4.85 0.03 4.57
N GLY A 76 4.61 -0.85 3.60
CA GLY A 76 5.69 -1.57 2.93
C GLY A 76 6.61 -0.62 2.14
N ARG A 77 7.89 -0.96 2.04
CA ARG A 77 8.91 -0.20 1.32
C ARG A 77 9.18 1.22 1.84
N SER A 78 8.65 1.57 3.01
CA SER A 78 8.82 2.90 3.61
C SER A 78 10.10 3.05 4.46
N GLY A 79 10.84 1.95 4.65
CA GLY A 79 12.00 1.90 5.53
C GLY A 79 11.66 1.35 6.91
N SER A 80 12.69 1.07 7.71
CA SER A 80 12.56 0.54 9.07
C SER A 80 12.99 1.57 10.11
N LEU A 81 12.44 1.47 11.29
CA LEU A 81 12.96 2.12 12.50
C LEU A 81 14.08 1.25 13.11
N PRO A 82 14.91 1.81 13.99
CA PRO A 82 15.90 1.02 14.76
C PRO A 82 15.25 -0.14 15.50
N GLU A 83 16.03 -1.16 15.79
CA GLU A 83 15.58 -2.30 16.62
C GLU A 83 15.02 -1.79 17.96
N GLY A 84 13.86 -2.31 18.36
CA GLY A 84 13.13 -1.84 19.53
C GLY A 84 12.28 -0.58 19.31
N GLY A 85 12.30 -0.01 18.11
CA GLY A 85 11.49 1.16 17.76
C GLY A 85 12.09 2.49 18.20
N LYS A 86 11.29 3.55 18.12
CA LYS A 86 11.68 4.91 18.49
C LYS A 86 10.51 5.66 19.13
N THR A 87 10.77 6.35 20.24
CA THR A 87 9.81 7.30 20.83
C THR A 87 10.00 8.66 20.16
N LEU A 88 8.92 9.22 19.65
CA LEU A 88 8.90 10.43 18.83
C LEU A 88 7.85 11.39 19.36
N LYS A 89 8.06 12.69 19.16
CA LYS A 89 7.00 13.68 19.29
C LYS A 89 5.89 13.35 18.28
N PHE A 90 4.66 13.64 18.63
CA PHE A 90 3.52 13.49 17.73
C PHE A 90 3.06 14.86 17.27
N TYR A 91 2.86 15.01 15.96
CA TYR A 91 2.33 16.23 15.37
C TYR A 91 1.28 15.90 14.30
N TYR A 92 0.12 16.56 14.39
CA TYR A 92 -0.93 16.44 13.38
C TYR A 92 -0.89 17.63 12.43
N ALA A 93 -0.48 17.38 11.20
CA ALA A 93 -0.32 18.36 10.13
C ALA A 93 -1.48 18.36 9.13
N GLU A 94 -2.65 17.90 9.54
CA GLU A 94 -3.90 17.88 8.79
C GLU A 94 -3.74 17.53 7.30
N ARG A 95 -3.44 18.50 6.45
CA ARG A 95 -3.32 18.35 4.99
C ARG A 95 -1.89 18.02 4.52
N GLY A 96 -0.89 18.29 5.35
CA GLY A 96 0.51 18.13 4.99
C GLY A 96 0.99 19.15 3.95
N VAL A 97 0.47 20.37 4.01
CA VAL A 97 0.88 21.49 3.16
C VAL A 97 1.88 22.39 3.88
N ALA A 98 2.57 23.27 3.17
CA ALA A 98 3.64 24.09 3.73
C ALA A 98 3.20 24.96 4.92
N GLU A 99 1.95 25.43 4.90
CA GLU A 99 1.34 26.23 5.95
C GLU A 99 1.19 25.47 7.28
N ASP A 100 1.06 24.13 7.23
CA ASP A 100 0.94 23.28 8.42
C ASP A 100 2.27 23.19 9.20
N TYR A 101 3.38 23.62 8.59
CA TYR A 101 4.73 23.50 9.16
C TYR A 101 5.41 24.84 9.45
N VAL A 102 4.65 25.93 9.56
CA VAL A 102 5.22 27.26 9.87
C VAL A 102 5.94 27.23 11.21
N GLY A 103 7.22 27.62 11.21
CA GLY A 103 8.08 27.58 12.41
C GLY A 103 8.64 26.20 12.78
N MET A 104 8.45 25.19 11.91
CA MET A 104 8.96 23.83 12.08
C MET A 104 9.96 23.51 10.96
N ASP A 105 11.23 23.76 11.19
CA ASP A 105 12.29 23.59 10.17
C ASP A 105 12.84 22.15 10.15
N ASP A 106 12.82 21.45 11.29
CA ASP A 106 13.31 20.09 11.44
C ASP A 106 12.31 19.22 12.23
N LEU A 107 11.98 18.06 11.68
CA LEU A 107 11.04 17.08 12.25
C LEU A 107 11.73 15.72 12.52
N SER A 108 13.06 15.71 12.67
CA SER A 108 13.87 14.49 12.84
C SER A 108 13.58 13.71 14.14
N ASP A 109 12.84 14.30 15.07
CA ASP A 109 12.36 13.67 16.29
C ASP A 109 10.82 13.54 16.31
N THR A 110 10.14 13.72 15.19
CA THR A 110 8.69 13.86 15.11
C THR A 110 8.07 12.82 14.18
N ALA A 111 7.02 12.18 14.65
CA ALA A 111 6.06 11.41 13.87
C ALA A 111 4.93 12.36 13.42
N VAL A 112 4.82 12.59 12.13
CA VAL A 112 3.84 13.52 11.57
C VAL A 112 2.63 12.76 11.06
N MET A 113 1.44 13.05 11.60
CA MET A 113 0.19 12.52 11.08
C MET A 113 -0.42 13.47 10.06
N VAL A 114 -0.87 12.91 8.94
CA VAL A 114 -1.60 13.61 7.87
C VAL A 114 -2.86 12.84 7.49
N ASN A 115 -3.86 13.52 6.95
CA ASN A 115 -5.10 12.90 6.50
C ASN A 115 -4.85 11.93 5.33
N SER A 116 -3.94 12.32 4.43
CA SER A 116 -3.51 11.49 3.29
C SER A 116 -2.10 11.84 2.88
N ILE A 117 -1.36 10.87 2.33
CA ILE A 117 0.02 11.07 1.90
C ILE A 117 0.11 11.27 0.38
N SER A 118 -0.13 12.52 -0.07
CA SER A 118 0.13 12.93 -1.45
C SER A 118 1.64 12.96 -1.74
N TYR A 119 2.02 13.13 -3.02
CA TYR A 119 3.42 13.33 -3.38
C TYR A 119 4.00 14.57 -2.71
N GLU A 120 3.26 15.67 -2.73
CA GLU A 120 3.69 16.96 -2.17
C GLU A 120 3.83 16.89 -0.64
N ALA A 121 2.86 16.30 0.06
CA ALA A 121 2.97 16.10 1.50
C ALA A 121 4.19 15.26 1.86
N TYR A 122 4.47 14.17 1.12
CA TYR A 122 5.64 13.34 1.35
C TYR A 122 6.95 14.08 1.07
N ARG A 123 7.01 14.89 0.01
CA ARG A 123 8.16 15.73 -0.32
C ARG A 123 8.50 16.67 0.83
N LEU A 124 7.50 17.38 1.38
CA LEU A 124 7.69 18.27 2.53
C LEU A 124 8.18 17.52 3.77
N LEU A 125 7.67 16.33 4.03
CA LEU A 125 8.17 15.50 5.14
C LEU A 125 9.64 15.10 4.96
N CYS A 126 10.04 14.75 3.73
CA CYS A 126 11.44 14.44 3.42
C CYS A 126 12.34 15.67 3.59
N GLU A 127 11.93 16.85 3.08
CA GLU A 127 12.67 18.10 3.19
C GLU A 127 12.87 18.56 4.63
N LYS A 128 11.87 18.26 5.50
CA LYS A 128 11.91 18.58 6.93
C LYS A 128 12.45 17.43 7.79
N HIS A 129 12.97 16.38 7.17
CA HIS A 129 13.57 15.20 7.85
C HIS A 129 12.63 14.48 8.83
N ALA A 130 11.32 14.44 8.55
CA ALA A 130 10.38 13.78 9.46
C ALA A 130 10.81 12.35 9.80
N ALA A 131 10.78 11.99 11.10
CA ALA A 131 11.25 10.70 11.58
C ALA A 131 10.31 9.55 11.20
N ALA A 132 9.02 9.82 11.09
CA ALA A 132 7.98 8.90 10.66
C ALA A 132 6.77 9.68 10.13
N PHE A 133 5.96 9.02 9.28
CA PHE A 133 4.64 9.54 8.93
C PHE A 133 3.53 8.58 9.35
N ILE A 134 2.36 9.14 9.64
CA ILE A 134 1.16 8.41 10.02
C ILE A 134 0.03 8.90 9.11
N VAL A 135 -0.78 7.98 8.58
CA VAL A 135 -1.94 8.29 7.74
C VAL A 135 -3.19 7.69 8.38
N MET A 136 -4.28 8.43 8.39
CA MET A 136 -5.56 7.90 8.86
C MET A 136 -6.35 7.21 7.74
N ARG A 137 -7.14 6.20 8.10
CA ARG A 137 -8.00 5.45 7.18
C ARG A 137 -9.44 5.35 7.73
N GLY A 138 -10.42 5.49 6.82
CA GLY A 138 -11.84 5.40 7.16
C GLY A 138 -12.43 6.72 7.67
N PHE A 139 -13.57 6.63 8.34
CA PHE A 139 -14.25 7.73 9.01
C PHE A 139 -13.99 7.69 10.52
N HIS A 140 -14.33 8.76 11.22
CA HIS A 140 -14.07 8.93 12.68
C HIS A 140 -14.66 7.85 13.59
N TYR A 141 -15.52 6.99 13.09
CA TYR A 141 -16.12 5.85 13.79
C TYR A 141 -15.54 4.50 13.35
N ASP A 142 -14.70 4.47 12.29
CA ASP A 142 -14.15 3.23 11.76
C ASP A 142 -12.93 2.76 12.53
N THR A 143 -12.84 1.45 12.73
CA THR A 143 -11.59 0.73 13.04
C THR A 143 -10.84 0.44 11.74
N LEU A 144 -9.63 -0.12 11.81
CA LEU A 144 -8.92 -0.56 10.60
C LEU A 144 -9.69 -1.65 9.85
N GLU A 145 -10.35 -2.56 10.58
CA GLU A 145 -11.17 -3.61 10.02
C GLU A 145 -12.39 -3.05 9.27
N THR A 146 -13.20 -2.19 9.91
CA THR A 146 -14.42 -1.63 9.27
C THR A 146 -14.10 -0.68 8.13
N ALA A 147 -12.93 -0.06 8.13
CA ALA A 147 -12.40 0.76 7.04
C ALA A 147 -11.83 -0.08 5.88
N ASN A 148 -11.86 -1.41 5.96
CA ASN A 148 -11.19 -2.32 5.03
C ASN A 148 -9.75 -1.86 4.75
N ALA A 149 -9.01 -1.60 5.83
CA ALA A 149 -7.63 -1.16 5.73
C ALA A 149 -6.72 -2.33 5.37
N TYR A 150 -5.80 -2.09 4.46
CA TYR A 150 -4.80 -3.08 4.06
C TYR A 150 -3.43 -2.41 3.93
N ARG A 151 -2.37 -3.21 4.00
CA ARG A 151 -1.00 -2.73 3.85
C ARG A 151 -0.78 -2.17 2.46
N LYS A 152 -0.32 -0.92 2.41
CA LYS A 152 0.11 -0.25 1.18
C LYS A 152 1.63 -0.23 1.11
N ASN A 153 2.17 -0.30 -0.10
CA ASN A 153 3.56 -0.02 -0.37
C ASN A 153 3.74 1.48 -0.69
N LEU A 154 4.86 2.02 -0.26
CA LEU A 154 5.27 3.36 -0.69
C LEU A 154 5.62 3.31 -2.18
N GLY A 155 5.05 4.22 -2.98
CA GLY A 155 5.29 4.30 -4.42
C GLY A 155 6.72 4.74 -4.77
N ASP A 156 7.22 4.30 -5.92
CA ASP A 156 8.59 4.58 -6.36
C ASP A 156 8.89 6.07 -6.50
N GLU A 157 7.90 6.86 -6.89
CA GLU A 157 8.04 8.32 -6.98
C GLU A 157 8.35 8.96 -5.63
N LYS A 158 7.79 8.44 -4.54
CA LYS A 158 8.06 8.90 -3.17
C LYS A 158 9.39 8.36 -2.65
N ILE A 159 9.70 7.09 -2.92
CA ILE A 159 10.95 6.45 -2.52
C ILE A 159 12.18 7.20 -3.07
N ARG A 160 12.08 7.79 -4.25
CA ARG A 160 13.16 8.62 -4.85
C ARG A 160 13.45 9.89 -4.05
N LEU A 161 12.50 10.39 -3.26
CA LEU A 161 12.70 11.55 -2.38
C LEU A 161 13.40 11.17 -1.06
N GLY A 162 13.31 9.89 -0.69
CA GLY A 162 13.82 9.35 0.56
C GLY A 162 12.87 8.31 1.15
N ARG A 163 13.28 7.66 2.23
CA ARG A 163 12.46 6.69 2.93
C ARG A 163 12.17 7.18 4.33
N ILE A 164 10.90 7.33 4.63
CA ILE A 164 10.40 7.69 5.95
C ILE A 164 9.48 6.56 6.40
N PRO A 165 9.75 5.89 7.54
CA PRO A 165 8.88 4.85 8.09
C PRO A 165 7.44 5.32 8.21
N GLY A 166 6.51 4.57 7.60
CA GLY A 166 5.12 4.98 7.48
C GLY A 166 4.16 4.04 8.17
N PHE A 167 3.09 4.60 8.69
CA PHE A 167 2.07 3.89 9.45
C PHE A 167 0.68 4.32 8.99
N MET A 168 -0.26 3.39 9.10
CA MET A 168 -1.69 3.64 8.91
C MET A 168 -2.42 3.30 10.20
N ILE A 169 -3.30 4.19 10.65
CA ILE A 169 -4.19 3.98 11.79
C ILE A 169 -5.63 4.25 11.38
N SER A 170 -6.58 3.84 12.20
CA SER A 170 -7.99 4.18 11.98
C SER A 170 -8.24 5.69 12.16
N ALA A 171 -9.18 6.24 11.42
CA ALA A 171 -9.60 7.63 11.62
C ALA A 171 -10.25 7.84 12.99
N LYS A 172 -10.79 6.78 13.61
CA LYS A 172 -11.26 6.80 15.00
C LYS A 172 -10.11 7.06 15.96
N ASP A 173 -9.05 6.23 15.90
CA ASP A 173 -7.87 6.42 16.76
C ASP A 173 -7.19 7.76 16.53
N ALA A 174 -7.06 8.17 15.26
CA ALA A 174 -6.51 9.47 14.89
C ALA A 174 -7.28 10.63 15.54
N THR A 175 -8.61 10.59 15.47
CA THR A 175 -9.50 11.60 16.08
C THR A 175 -9.35 11.61 17.59
N GLU A 176 -9.29 10.45 18.24
CA GLU A 176 -9.07 10.33 19.68
C GLU A 176 -7.70 10.90 20.07
N MET A 177 -6.63 10.56 19.35
CA MET A 177 -5.28 11.06 19.61
C MET A 177 -5.21 12.60 19.55
N VAL A 178 -5.84 13.21 18.56
CA VAL A 178 -5.88 14.68 18.42
C VAL A 178 -6.71 15.30 19.53
N ARG A 179 -7.91 14.78 19.80
CA ARG A 179 -8.81 15.28 20.85
C ARG A 179 -8.16 15.22 22.23
N ASP A 180 -7.44 14.13 22.51
CA ASP A 180 -6.85 13.86 23.84
C ASP A 180 -5.47 14.50 24.00
N GLY A 181 -4.99 15.25 23.00
CA GLY A 181 -3.75 16.00 23.04
C GLY A 181 -2.52 15.11 23.17
N VAL A 182 -2.44 14.06 22.36
CA VAL A 182 -1.26 13.16 22.34
C VAL A 182 -0.01 13.96 21.99
N GLU A 183 1.05 13.81 22.77
CA GLU A 183 2.32 14.52 22.63
C GLU A 183 3.44 13.62 22.09
N THR A 184 3.45 12.35 22.53
CA THR A 184 4.50 11.40 22.14
C THR A 184 3.95 10.01 21.86
N VAL A 185 4.55 9.38 20.85
CA VAL A 185 4.25 8.01 20.44
C VAL A 185 5.52 7.17 20.39
N HIS A 186 5.41 5.90 20.69
CA HIS A 186 6.46 4.92 20.41
C HIS A 186 6.05 4.12 19.21
N LEU A 187 6.93 4.06 18.20
CA LEU A 187 6.70 3.40 16.92
C LEU A 187 7.71 2.29 16.70
N THR A 188 7.26 1.15 16.20
CA THR A 188 8.09 0.03 15.77
C THR A 188 7.74 -0.34 14.34
N LEU A 189 8.72 -0.42 13.45
CA LEU A 189 8.54 -0.92 12.08
C LEU A 189 9.84 -1.57 11.62
N VAL A 190 9.79 -2.88 11.37
CA VAL A 190 10.89 -3.63 10.78
C VAL A 190 10.38 -4.33 9.53
N GLN A 191 11.07 -4.15 8.43
CA GLN A 191 10.71 -4.76 7.15
C GLN A 191 11.94 -5.17 6.35
N ASN A 192 11.76 -6.20 5.52
CA ASN A 192 12.73 -6.66 4.55
C ASN A 192 12.22 -6.37 3.16
N GLU A 193 13.05 -5.77 2.31
CA GLU A 193 12.74 -5.54 0.90
C GLU A 193 13.43 -6.61 0.05
N PHE A 194 12.76 -7.03 -1.01
CA PHE A 194 13.25 -8.02 -1.95
C PHE A 194 12.63 -7.81 -3.32
N GLU A 195 13.17 -8.49 -4.32
CA GLU A 195 12.59 -8.55 -5.66
C GLU A 195 11.70 -9.79 -5.74
N ALA A 196 10.43 -9.58 -6.10
CA ALA A 196 9.47 -10.62 -6.43
C ALA A 196 9.26 -10.69 -7.94
N THR A 197 8.69 -11.78 -8.43
CA THR A 197 8.33 -11.95 -9.84
C THR A 197 6.83 -11.87 -10.00
N SER A 198 6.35 -10.92 -10.80
CA SER A 198 4.96 -10.84 -11.24
C SER A 198 4.82 -11.23 -12.72
N ARG A 199 3.60 -11.35 -13.22
CA ARG A 199 3.32 -11.89 -14.56
C ARG A 199 2.23 -11.09 -15.24
N ASN A 200 2.39 -10.92 -16.57
CA ASN A 200 1.29 -10.62 -17.46
C ASN A 200 0.85 -11.90 -18.17
N VAL A 201 -0.44 -12.06 -18.36
CA VAL A 201 -1.02 -13.09 -19.19
C VAL A 201 -1.33 -12.45 -20.55
N LEU A 202 -0.67 -12.90 -21.59
CA LEU A 202 -0.80 -12.36 -22.94
C LEU A 202 -1.43 -13.39 -23.86
N ALA A 203 -2.38 -12.97 -24.70
CA ALA A 203 -2.90 -13.75 -25.81
C ALA A 203 -3.00 -12.87 -27.05
N VAL A 204 -2.69 -13.43 -28.22
CA VAL A 204 -2.76 -12.74 -29.49
C VAL A 204 -3.72 -13.48 -30.43
N ILE A 205 -4.67 -12.74 -30.98
CA ILE A 205 -5.56 -13.20 -32.06
C ILE A 205 -5.13 -12.49 -33.32
N PRO A 206 -4.52 -13.19 -34.31
CA PRO A 206 -4.06 -12.55 -35.53
C PRO A 206 -5.23 -11.98 -36.35
N GLY A 207 -5.06 -10.75 -36.82
CA GLY A 207 -5.97 -10.13 -37.76
C GLY A 207 -5.77 -10.66 -39.17
N THR A 208 -6.80 -10.56 -40.05
CA THR A 208 -6.77 -11.06 -41.41
C THR A 208 -6.74 -9.94 -42.48
N GLU A 209 -7.30 -8.78 -42.19
CA GLU A 209 -7.37 -7.65 -43.14
C GLU A 209 -6.20 -6.68 -43.00
N TYR A 210 -5.84 -6.35 -41.73
CA TYR A 210 -4.78 -5.39 -41.39
C TYR A 210 -3.81 -6.02 -40.41
N PRO A 211 -2.97 -6.98 -40.80
CA PRO A 211 -2.14 -7.76 -39.90
C PRO A 211 -1.05 -6.94 -39.19
N GLU A 212 -0.74 -5.75 -39.70
CA GLU A 212 0.25 -4.81 -39.11
C GLU A 212 -0.38 -3.87 -38.08
N GLU A 213 -1.71 -3.87 -37.96
CA GLU A 213 -2.43 -3.07 -36.97
C GLU A 213 -2.85 -3.96 -35.79
N SER A 214 -2.78 -3.43 -34.58
CA SER A 214 -3.20 -4.14 -33.38
C SER A 214 -4.10 -3.30 -32.48
N ILE A 215 -5.07 -3.97 -31.87
CA ILE A 215 -5.89 -3.41 -30.78
C ILE A 215 -5.55 -4.18 -29.52
N ALA A 216 -5.09 -3.48 -28.47
CA ALA A 216 -4.82 -4.07 -27.17
C ALA A 216 -6.02 -3.91 -26.25
N LEU A 217 -6.50 -5.02 -25.69
CA LEU A 217 -7.45 -5.04 -24.57
C LEU A 217 -6.68 -5.38 -23.30
N THR A 218 -6.74 -4.52 -22.30
CA THR A 218 -5.99 -4.70 -21.05
C THR A 218 -6.92 -4.65 -19.84
N ALA A 219 -6.67 -5.55 -18.89
CA ALA A 219 -7.32 -5.54 -17.56
C ALA A 219 -6.33 -6.10 -16.56
N HIS A 220 -6.31 -5.51 -15.34
CA HIS A 220 -5.52 -6.11 -14.26
C HIS A 220 -6.26 -7.31 -13.65
N TYR A 221 -5.52 -8.35 -13.27
CA TYR A 221 -6.06 -9.52 -12.60
C TYR A 221 -5.55 -9.70 -11.16
N ASP A 222 -4.53 -8.93 -10.79
CA ASP A 222 -4.08 -8.85 -9.42
C ASP A 222 -5.12 -8.16 -8.52
N SER A 223 -5.02 -8.37 -7.21
CA SER A 223 -5.87 -7.75 -6.21
C SER A 223 -5.06 -7.04 -5.14
N VAL A 224 -5.71 -6.14 -4.41
CA VAL A 224 -5.20 -5.68 -3.11
C VAL A 224 -5.32 -6.81 -2.08
N PRO A 225 -4.49 -6.81 -1.02
CA PRO A 225 -4.67 -7.72 0.12
C PRO A 225 -6.04 -7.46 0.77
N VAL A 226 -6.76 -8.52 1.11
CA VAL A 226 -8.06 -8.49 1.83
C VAL A 226 -7.90 -9.25 3.12
#